data_1ec881c7dd30420c42396856a5e969d5
#
_entry.id   1ec881c7dd30420c42396856a5e969d5
#
_cell.length_a   1.000
_cell.length_b   1.000
_cell.length_c   1.000
_cell.angle_alpha   90.00
_cell.angle_beta   90.00
_cell.angle_gamma   90.00
#
_symmetry.space_group_name_H-M   'P 1'
#
loop_
_entity.id
_entity.type
_entity.pdbx_description
1 polymer ?
#
loop_
_entity_poly.entity_id
_entity_poly.type
_entity_poly.pdbx_seq_one_letter_code
_entity_poly.pdbx_strand_id
1 'polypeptide(L)'
;MNQGLLHSKILSFASHIPDNFVSIDEFAAVGDLPGKLDLHRLTGIEGHRKSDAEEGSLELAIKAAEKSMTRADIKPEEIDLVINCAVSNLSGKLGLHISPSMATIIAKELGIEEAICFDISN
;
A
#
# COMPACT_ATOMS: atom_id res chain seq x y z
N MET A 1 37.89 17.15 12.31
CA MET A 1 36.90 16.07 12.40
C MET A 1 36.14 16.02 11.08
N ASN A 2 36.43 15.04 10.24
CA ASN A 2 35.65 14.83 9.01
C ASN A 2 34.31 14.22 9.44
N GLN A 3 33.28 15.02 9.54
CA GLN A 3 31.91 14.48 9.62
C GLN A 3 31.64 13.85 8.26
N GLY A 4 31.79 12.54 8.17
CA GLY A 4 31.43 11.79 6.98
C GLY A 4 29.96 12.08 6.71
N LEU A 5 29.66 12.65 5.56
CA LEU A 5 28.31 12.83 5.08
C LEU A 5 27.63 11.45 5.05
N LEU A 6 26.59 11.30 5.85
CA LEU A 6 25.74 10.11 5.78
C LEU A 6 24.99 10.18 4.44
N HIS A 7 25.27 9.25 3.57
CA HIS A 7 24.59 9.13 2.29
C HIS A 7 23.48 8.10 2.41
N SER A 8 22.25 8.51 2.05
CA SER A 8 21.13 7.60 1.90
C SER A 8 21.05 7.10 0.45
N LYS A 9 20.64 5.87 0.26
CA LYS A 9 20.46 5.24 -1.05
C LYS A 9 19.11 4.53 -1.08
N ILE A 10 18.35 4.74 -2.17
CA ILE A 10 17.19 3.92 -2.48
C ILE A 10 17.71 2.63 -3.12
N LEU A 11 17.45 1.48 -2.50
CA LEU A 11 17.87 0.18 -2.99
C LEU A 11 16.85 -0.40 -3.97
N SER A 12 15.57 -0.25 -3.65
CA SER A 12 14.48 -0.76 -4.47
C SER A 12 13.19 0.01 -4.23
N PHE A 13 12.27 -0.15 -5.14
CA PHE A 13 10.85 0.17 -4.97
C PHE A 13 10.00 -0.82 -5.75
N ALA A 14 8.79 -1.07 -5.29
CA ALA A 14 7.82 -1.91 -5.96
C ALA A 14 6.40 -1.44 -5.68
N SER A 15 5.48 -1.91 -6.50
CA SER A 15 4.04 -1.73 -6.31
C SER A 15 3.32 -3.06 -6.51
N HIS A 16 2.16 -3.17 -5.88
CA HIS A 16 1.19 -4.21 -6.19
C HIS A 16 -0.14 -3.53 -6.48
N ILE A 17 -0.68 -3.80 -7.64
CA ILE A 17 -1.92 -3.21 -8.16
C ILE A 17 -2.87 -4.36 -8.46
N PRO A 18 -4.12 -4.35 -7.97
CA PRO A 18 -5.13 -5.38 -8.28
C PRO A 18 -5.36 -5.52 -9.78
N ASP A 19 -5.65 -6.74 -10.24
CA ASP A 19 -5.90 -7.02 -11.66
C ASP A 19 -7.28 -6.56 -12.12
N ASN A 20 -8.26 -6.49 -11.21
CA ASN A 20 -9.64 -6.11 -11.53
C ASN A 20 -9.71 -4.63 -11.91
N PHE A 21 -9.99 -4.36 -13.19
CA PHE A 21 -10.19 -3.01 -13.71
C PHE A 21 -11.68 -2.70 -13.79
N VAL A 22 -12.10 -1.59 -13.21
CA VAL A 22 -13.46 -1.06 -13.27
C VAL A 22 -13.44 0.22 -14.09
N SER A 23 -14.17 0.24 -15.19
CA SER A 23 -14.26 1.43 -16.05
C SER A 23 -15.01 2.57 -15.32
N ILE A 24 -14.77 3.80 -15.76
CA ILE A 24 -15.47 4.95 -15.19
C ILE A 24 -16.99 4.88 -15.43
N ASP A 25 -17.41 4.27 -16.55
CA ASP A 25 -18.83 4.08 -16.88
C ASP A 25 -19.49 3.05 -15.97
N GLU A 26 -18.82 1.94 -15.68
CA GLU A 26 -19.28 0.94 -14.69
C GLU A 26 -19.35 1.54 -13.29
N PHE A 27 -18.36 2.34 -12.91
CA PHE A 27 -18.39 3.04 -11.63
C PHE A 27 -19.55 4.04 -11.53
N ALA A 28 -19.80 4.81 -12.59
CA ALA A 28 -20.91 5.76 -12.66
C ALA A 28 -22.28 5.07 -12.62
N ALA A 29 -22.40 3.86 -13.18
CA ALA A 29 -23.63 3.09 -13.19
C ALA A 29 -24.01 2.54 -11.80
N VAL A 30 -23.02 2.27 -10.94
CA VAL A 30 -23.25 1.78 -9.57
C VAL A 30 -23.49 2.94 -8.59
N GLY A 31 -22.89 4.11 -8.85
CA GLY A 31 -23.12 5.32 -8.07
C GLY A 31 -24.42 5.99 -8.50
N ASP A 32 -25.25 6.36 -7.52
CA ASP A 32 -26.44 7.19 -7.75
C ASP A 32 -26.04 8.65 -8.07
N LEU A 33 -25.22 8.80 -9.13
CA LEU A 33 -24.73 10.11 -9.55
C LEU A 33 -25.86 10.84 -10.29
N PRO A 34 -26.04 12.15 -10.03
CA PRO A 34 -27.03 12.95 -10.76
C PRO A 34 -26.82 12.80 -12.26
N GLY A 35 -27.88 12.34 -12.98
CA GLY A 35 -27.81 11.89 -14.35
C GLY A 35 -27.05 12.81 -15.29
N LYS A 36 -26.24 12.22 -16.18
CA LYS A 36 -25.50 12.82 -17.30
C LYS A 36 -24.17 13.51 -16.96
N LEU A 37 -23.55 13.23 -15.83
CA LEU A 37 -22.20 13.70 -15.61
C LEU A 37 -21.21 12.80 -16.38
N ASP A 38 -20.63 13.31 -17.48
CA ASP A 38 -19.55 12.62 -18.19
C ASP A 38 -18.26 12.73 -17.39
N LEU A 39 -18.05 11.76 -16.48
CA LEU A 39 -16.88 11.74 -15.59
C LEU A 39 -15.58 11.60 -16.37
N HIS A 40 -15.57 10.81 -17.44
CA HIS A 40 -14.39 10.65 -18.29
C HIS A 40 -13.96 12.01 -18.90
N ARG A 41 -14.91 12.75 -19.45
CA ARG A 41 -14.64 14.08 -20.04
C ARG A 41 -14.17 15.11 -19.01
N LEU A 42 -14.70 15.04 -17.78
CA LEU A 42 -14.36 15.99 -16.72
C LEU A 42 -12.99 15.70 -16.08
N THR A 43 -12.63 14.42 -15.93
CA THR A 43 -11.47 14.01 -15.15
C THR A 43 -10.33 13.46 -15.99
N GLY A 44 -10.62 12.98 -17.21
CA GLY A 44 -9.68 12.23 -18.05
C GLY A 44 -9.40 10.82 -17.50
N ILE A 45 -10.12 10.36 -16.46
CA ILE A 45 -9.93 9.06 -15.84
C ILE A 45 -10.73 8.02 -16.64
N GLU A 46 -10.07 6.98 -17.14
CA GLU A 46 -10.70 5.89 -17.85
C GLU A 46 -11.31 4.83 -16.91
N GLY A 47 -10.74 4.67 -15.75
CA GLY A 47 -11.18 3.72 -14.73
C GLY A 47 -10.17 3.60 -13.59
N HIS A 48 -10.38 2.63 -12.71
CA HIS A 48 -9.50 2.36 -11.59
C HIS A 48 -9.36 0.86 -11.34
N ARG A 49 -8.32 0.48 -10.61
CA ARG A 49 -8.14 -0.89 -10.14
C ARG A 49 -8.83 -1.05 -8.79
N LYS A 50 -9.56 -2.14 -8.64
CA LYS A 50 -10.32 -2.45 -7.44
C LYS A 50 -9.86 -3.79 -6.87
N SER A 51 -9.50 -3.79 -5.60
CA SER A 51 -9.24 -5.02 -4.86
C SER A 51 -10.54 -5.79 -4.62
N ASP A 52 -10.44 -7.08 -4.39
CA ASP A 52 -11.56 -7.92 -3.98
C ASP A 52 -11.83 -7.81 -2.46
N ALA A 53 -12.79 -8.58 -1.97
CA ALA A 53 -13.18 -8.54 -0.55
C ALA A 53 -12.11 -9.08 0.41
N GLU A 54 -11.20 -9.91 -0.11
CA GLU A 54 -10.14 -10.54 0.68
C GLU A 54 -8.82 -9.74 0.66
N GLU A 55 -8.75 -8.68 -0.15
CA GLU A 55 -7.55 -7.90 -0.39
C GLU A 55 -7.79 -6.43 -0.04
N GLY A 56 -7.39 -6.01 1.15
CA GLY A 56 -7.40 -4.60 1.58
C GLY A 56 -6.03 -3.95 1.42
N SER A 57 -5.88 -2.76 2.00
CA SER A 57 -4.61 -2.00 1.95
C SER A 57 -3.44 -2.75 2.60
N LEU A 58 -3.72 -3.57 3.63
CA LEU A 58 -2.70 -4.40 4.28
C LEU A 58 -2.12 -5.44 3.32
N GLU A 59 -2.98 -6.21 2.68
CA GLU A 59 -2.57 -7.28 1.76
C GLU A 59 -1.81 -6.71 0.55
N LEU A 60 -2.26 -5.55 0.04
CA LEU A 60 -1.56 -4.84 -1.03
C LEU A 60 -0.17 -4.36 -0.60
N ALA A 61 -0.05 -3.83 0.63
CA ALA A 61 1.22 -3.36 1.18
C ALA A 61 2.22 -4.50 1.37
N ILE A 62 1.78 -5.64 1.93
CA ILE A 62 2.62 -6.83 2.10
C ILE A 62 3.18 -7.30 0.77
N LYS A 63 2.32 -7.48 -0.24
CA LYS A 63 2.73 -7.92 -1.58
C LYS A 63 3.70 -6.93 -2.26
N ALA A 64 3.50 -5.62 -2.05
CA ALA A 64 4.42 -4.61 -2.57
C ALA A 64 5.78 -4.65 -1.87
N ALA A 65 5.80 -4.82 -0.55
CA ALA A 65 7.01 -4.94 0.25
C ALA A 65 7.82 -6.20 -0.11
N GLU A 66 7.17 -7.36 -0.21
CA GLU A 66 7.81 -8.60 -0.66
C GLU A 66 8.50 -8.45 -2.01
N LYS A 67 7.82 -7.83 -2.99
CA LYS A 67 8.40 -7.55 -4.30
C LYS A 67 9.61 -6.61 -4.20
N SER A 68 9.56 -5.60 -3.33
CA SER A 68 10.65 -4.66 -3.14
C SER A 68 11.87 -5.33 -2.50
N MET A 69 11.66 -6.13 -1.45
CA MET A 69 12.72 -6.88 -0.78
C MET A 69 13.38 -7.87 -1.74
N THR A 70 12.58 -8.63 -2.50
CA THR A 70 13.08 -9.56 -3.51
C THR A 70 13.94 -8.88 -4.58
N ARG A 71 13.51 -7.71 -5.07
CA ARG A 71 14.27 -6.94 -6.06
C ARG A 71 15.60 -6.40 -5.55
N ALA A 72 15.65 -6.07 -4.27
CA ALA A 72 16.86 -5.56 -3.61
C ALA A 72 17.78 -6.67 -3.08
N ASP A 73 17.32 -7.94 -3.13
CA ASP A 73 17.97 -9.09 -2.49
C ASP A 73 18.23 -8.86 -1.00
N ILE A 74 17.22 -8.26 -0.31
CA ILE A 74 17.27 -7.94 1.12
C ILE A 74 16.44 -8.98 1.88
N LYS A 75 17.02 -9.47 2.99
CA LYS A 75 16.36 -10.40 3.90
C LYS A 75 15.62 -9.68 5.02
N PRO A 76 14.60 -10.30 5.62
CA PRO A 76 13.87 -9.71 6.76
C PRO A 76 14.77 -9.23 7.90
N GLU A 77 15.83 -9.97 8.21
CA GLU A 77 16.77 -9.69 9.30
C GLU A 77 17.63 -8.43 9.05
N GLU A 78 17.65 -7.92 7.82
CA GLU A 78 18.40 -6.71 7.43
C GLU A 78 17.53 -5.45 7.52
N ILE A 79 16.27 -5.57 7.95
CA ILE A 79 15.33 -4.46 8.06
C ILE A 79 15.28 -3.97 9.52
N ASP A 80 15.76 -2.78 9.77
CA ASP A 80 15.76 -2.14 11.09
C ASP A 80 14.51 -1.30 11.36
N LEU A 81 13.79 -0.90 10.30
CA LEU A 81 12.68 0.04 10.42
C LEU A 81 11.59 -0.22 9.38
N VAL A 82 10.35 -0.28 9.83
CA VAL A 82 9.16 -0.33 8.98
C VAL A 82 8.25 0.86 9.26
N ILE A 83 8.00 1.66 8.24
CA ILE A 83 7.10 2.82 8.31
C ILE A 83 5.94 2.59 7.36
N ASN A 84 4.74 2.57 7.89
CA ASN A 84 3.52 2.59 7.08
C ASN A 84 2.96 4.01 7.02
N CYS A 85 2.79 4.52 5.81
CA CYS A 85 2.18 5.83 5.56
C CYS A 85 0.85 5.61 4.86
N ALA A 86 -0.25 5.72 5.59
CA ALA A 86 -1.58 5.46 5.05
C ALA A 86 -2.65 6.37 5.66
N VAL A 87 -3.64 6.73 4.85
CA VAL A 87 -4.85 7.44 5.31
C VAL A 87 -5.83 6.46 5.94
N SER A 88 -5.91 5.23 5.44
CA SER A 88 -6.81 4.19 5.93
C SER A 88 -6.04 2.91 6.24
N ASN A 89 -6.33 2.33 7.39
CA ASN A 89 -5.80 1.05 7.84
C ASN A 89 -6.88 -0.02 7.65
N LEU A 90 -7.02 -0.52 6.42
CA LEU A 90 -8.01 -1.54 6.05
C LEU A 90 -7.32 -2.84 5.65
N SER A 91 -7.81 -3.93 6.22
CA SER A 91 -7.51 -5.29 5.77
C SER A 91 -8.77 -5.91 5.19
N GLY A 92 -8.66 -6.64 4.11
CA GLY A 92 -9.76 -7.43 3.55
C GLY A 92 -10.32 -8.45 4.55
N LYS A 93 -9.46 -8.97 5.42
CA LYS A 93 -9.82 -9.97 6.43
C LYS A 93 -10.20 -9.38 7.79
N LEU A 94 -9.53 -8.31 8.20
CA LEU A 94 -9.65 -7.73 9.54
C LEU A 94 -10.55 -6.49 9.61
N GLY A 95 -10.90 -5.90 8.45
CA GLY A 95 -11.61 -4.63 8.39
C GLY A 95 -10.75 -3.44 8.84
N LEU A 96 -11.38 -2.42 9.41
CA LEU A 96 -10.66 -1.26 9.96
C LEU A 96 -9.85 -1.68 11.19
N HIS A 97 -8.54 -1.40 11.18
CA HIS A 97 -7.62 -1.81 12.22
C HIS A 97 -6.90 -0.61 12.84
N ILE A 98 -6.86 -0.54 14.14
CA ILE A 98 -6.24 0.56 14.90
C ILE A 98 -5.05 0.07 15.73
N SER A 99 -5.08 -1.17 16.22
CA SER A 99 -4.02 -1.75 17.06
C SER A 99 -3.95 -3.27 16.90
N PRO A 100 -2.76 -3.87 16.72
CA PRO A 100 -1.45 -3.20 16.59
C PRO A 100 -1.33 -2.33 15.34
N SER A 101 -0.26 -1.52 15.22
CA SER A 101 -0.04 -0.69 14.05
C SER A 101 0.05 -1.53 12.77
N MET A 102 -0.35 -0.98 11.63
CA MET A 102 -0.24 -1.67 10.34
C MET A 102 1.21 -2.03 10.01
N ALA A 103 2.16 -1.14 10.35
CA ALA A 103 3.59 -1.41 10.20
C ALA A 103 4.01 -2.67 10.98
N THR A 104 3.50 -2.86 12.20
CA THR A 104 3.78 -4.07 13.01
C THR A 104 3.21 -5.32 12.36
N ILE A 105 2.00 -5.26 11.81
CA ILE A 105 1.39 -6.41 11.15
C ILE A 105 2.17 -6.74 9.87
N ILE A 106 2.51 -5.73 9.06
CA ILE A 106 3.32 -5.91 7.84
C ILE A 106 4.66 -6.55 8.18
N ALA A 107 5.37 -6.04 9.20
CA ALA A 107 6.64 -6.60 9.65
C ALA A 107 6.51 -8.08 10.04
N LYS A 108 5.49 -8.42 10.83
CA LYS A 108 5.22 -9.80 11.24
C LYS A 108 4.96 -10.74 10.06
N GLU A 109 4.12 -10.32 9.11
CA GLU A 109 3.80 -11.13 7.92
C GLU A 109 5.02 -11.34 7.01
N LEU A 110 5.95 -10.38 7.00
CA LEU A 110 7.21 -10.45 6.24
C LEU A 110 8.34 -11.17 7.00
N GLY A 111 8.11 -11.62 8.25
CA GLY A 111 9.13 -12.26 9.08
C GLY A 111 10.19 -11.29 9.62
N ILE A 112 9.89 -9.99 9.70
CA ILE A 112 10.76 -8.95 10.25
C ILE A 112 10.51 -8.87 11.76
N GLU A 113 11.41 -9.41 12.58
CA GLU A 113 11.20 -9.58 14.03
C GLU A 113 11.74 -8.44 14.88
N GLU A 114 12.86 -7.82 14.48
CA GLU A 114 13.63 -6.87 15.31
C GLU A 114 13.46 -5.41 14.90
N ALA A 115 12.62 -5.12 13.90
CA ALA A 115 12.48 -3.77 13.38
C ALA A 115 11.61 -2.86 14.26
N ILE A 116 11.96 -1.58 14.29
CA ILE A 116 11.09 -0.54 14.83
C ILE A 116 9.92 -0.32 13.85
N CYS A 117 8.68 -0.39 14.34
CA CYS A 117 7.48 -0.27 13.52
C CYS A 117 6.60 0.88 13.98
N PHE A 118 6.19 1.76 13.07
CA PHE A 118 5.18 2.77 13.36
C PHE A 118 4.40 3.22 12.11
N ASP A 119 3.19 3.72 12.35
CA ASP A 119 2.34 4.28 11.32
C ASP A 119 2.44 5.81 11.33
N ILE A 120 2.40 6.39 10.13
CA ILE A 120 2.18 7.82 9.92
C ILE A 120 0.83 7.96 9.23
N SER A 121 -0.14 8.57 9.92
CA SER A 121 -1.48 8.85 9.41
C SER A 121 -1.69 10.36 9.29
N ASN A 122 -2.32 10.79 8.20
CA ASN A 122 -2.64 12.19 7.96
C ASN A 122 -4.15 12.35 7.69
#